data_d184e4a0aa2e27b9da495b3f4c4bea65
#
_entry.id   d184e4a0aa2e27b9da495b3f4c4bea65
#
_cell.length_a   1.000
_cell.length_b   1.000
_cell.length_c   1.000
_cell.angle_alpha   90.00
_cell.angle_beta   90.00
_cell.angle_gamma   90.00
#
_symmetry.space_group_name_H-M   'P 1'
#
loop_
_entity.id
_entity.type
_entity.pdbx_description
1 polymer ?
#
loop_
_entity_poly.entity_id
_entity_poly.type
_entity_poly.pdbx_seq_one_letter_code
_entity_poly.pdbx_strand_id
1 'polypeptide(L)'
;MSKSERTFISMALSWLGAFLVFTPVGVIGQPEEITFHKDIEPILQRSCQNCHRLGGVGPMPLVTYEEVAPFAGLIEYKTGLRDRAGAMPPWYME
;
A
#
# COMPACT_ATOMS: atom_id res chain seq x y z
N MET A 1 -12.49 45.77 -46.61
CA MET A 1 -11.78 44.51 -46.33
C MET A 1 -11.75 43.67 -47.60
N SER A 2 -10.57 43.43 -48.11
CA SER A 2 -10.39 42.59 -49.30
C SER A 2 -10.63 41.10 -48.98
N LYS A 3 -10.99 40.34 -50.03
CA LYS A 3 -11.21 38.88 -49.90
C LYS A 3 -10.00 38.15 -49.25
N SER A 4 -8.81 38.69 -49.43
CA SER A 4 -7.56 38.18 -48.90
C SER A 4 -7.47 38.28 -47.37
N GLU A 5 -7.92 39.37 -46.76
CA GLU A 5 -7.86 39.56 -45.30
C GLU A 5 -8.83 38.68 -44.55
N ARG A 6 -9.97 38.37 -45.15
CA ARG A 6 -10.96 37.45 -44.56
C ARG A 6 -10.41 36.01 -44.46
N THR A 7 -9.61 35.61 -45.44
CA THR A 7 -9.02 34.27 -45.48
C THR A 7 -7.93 34.11 -44.41
N PHE A 8 -7.12 35.14 -44.17
CA PHE A 8 -6.07 35.11 -43.15
C PHE A 8 -6.66 35.07 -41.73
N ILE A 9 -7.73 35.83 -41.45
CA ILE A 9 -8.39 35.84 -40.15
C ILE A 9 -9.06 34.48 -39.86
N SER A 10 -9.65 33.84 -40.88
CA SER A 10 -10.26 32.52 -40.74
C SER A 10 -9.25 31.41 -40.48
N MET A 11 -8.06 31.48 -41.06
CA MET A 11 -6.99 30.52 -40.82
C MET A 11 -6.34 30.70 -39.44
N ALA A 12 -6.20 31.95 -38.95
CA ALA A 12 -5.65 32.23 -37.62
C ALA A 12 -6.55 31.72 -36.50
N LEU A 13 -7.86 31.79 -36.66
CA LEU A 13 -8.82 31.27 -35.67
C LEU A 13 -8.87 29.73 -35.62
N SER A 14 -8.54 29.05 -36.73
CA SER A 14 -8.49 27.58 -36.75
C SER A 14 -7.31 27.00 -35.96
N TRP A 15 -6.23 27.75 -35.82
CA TRP A 15 -5.04 27.29 -35.08
C TRP A 15 -5.11 27.53 -33.58
N LEU A 16 -5.96 28.42 -33.10
CA LEU A 16 -6.18 28.65 -31.68
C LEU A 16 -7.05 27.57 -30.99
N GLY A 17 -7.83 26.84 -31.79
CA GLY A 17 -8.71 25.77 -31.22
C GLY A 17 -8.03 24.44 -30.96
N ALA A 18 -6.81 24.21 -31.47
CA ALA A 18 -6.11 22.92 -31.36
C ALA A 18 -5.20 22.77 -30.12
N PHE A 19 -5.07 23.82 -29.30
CA PHE A 19 -4.14 23.83 -28.15
C PHE A 19 -4.81 23.54 -26.80
N LEU A 20 -6.04 23.10 -26.78
CA LEU A 20 -6.86 23.09 -25.57
C LEU A 20 -7.27 21.70 -25.08
N VAL A 21 -6.53 20.62 -25.34
CA VAL A 21 -6.82 19.37 -24.61
C VAL A 21 -5.57 18.49 -24.55
N PHE A 22 -4.60 18.87 -23.72
CA PHE A 22 -3.70 17.89 -23.12
C PHE A 22 -3.38 18.34 -21.70
N THR A 23 -4.41 18.33 -20.85
CA THR A 23 -4.14 18.25 -19.43
C THR A 23 -3.71 16.80 -19.17
N PRO A 24 -2.49 16.53 -18.69
CA PRO A 24 -2.19 15.22 -18.17
C PRO A 24 -3.13 15.01 -16.99
N VAL A 25 -4.07 14.11 -17.13
CA VAL A 25 -4.81 13.56 -15.99
C VAL A 25 -3.73 12.93 -15.12
N GLY A 26 -3.38 13.61 -14.03
CA GLY A 26 -2.48 13.07 -13.04
C GLY A 26 -3.02 11.70 -12.66
N VAL A 27 -2.26 10.67 -12.93
CA VAL A 27 -2.52 9.34 -12.39
C VAL A 27 -2.37 9.51 -10.88
N ILE A 28 -3.50 9.72 -10.19
CA ILE A 28 -3.56 9.59 -8.75
C ILE A 28 -3.24 8.13 -8.51
N GLY A 29 -2.00 7.84 -8.07
CA GLY A 29 -1.58 6.50 -7.73
C GLY A 29 -2.62 5.94 -6.75
N GLN A 30 -3.26 4.85 -7.11
CA GLN A 30 -4.13 4.14 -6.18
C GLN A 30 -3.28 3.76 -4.97
N PRO A 31 -3.79 3.91 -3.73
CA PRO A 31 -3.07 3.42 -2.57
C PRO A 31 -2.76 1.94 -2.79
N GLU A 32 -1.50 1.59 -2.69
CA GLU A 32 -1.06 0.21 -2.87
C GLU A 32 -1.75 -0.67 -1.84
N GLU A 33 -2.49 -1.67 -2.30
CA GLU A 33 -3.23 -2.57 -1.42
C GLU A 33 -2.23 -3.42 -0.61
N ILE A 34 -2.38 -3.39 0.71
CA ILE A 34 -1.56 -4.20 1.63
C ILE A 34 -1.99 -5.66 1.49
N THR A 35 -1.03 -6.53 1.17
CA THR A 35 -1.28 -7.96 1.03
C THR A 35 -0.51 -8.77 2.08
N PHE A 36 -1.03 -9.96 2.42
CA PHE A 36 -0.41 -10.81 3.42
C PHE A 36 1.02 -11.20 3.04
N HIS A 37 1.21 -11.78 1.87
CA HIS A 37 2.51 -12.32 1.45
C HIS A 37 3.58 -11.26 1.21
N LYS A 38 3.19 -10.09 0.72
CA LYS A 38 4.13 -9.02 0.41
C LYS A 38 4.50 -8.19 1.64
N ASP A 39 3.51 -7.88 2.47
CA ASP A 39 3.65 -6.85 3.50
C ASP A 39 3.67 -7.41 4.92
N ILE A 40 2.85 -8.42 5.21
CA ILE A 40 2.66 -8.95 6.56
C ILE A 40 3.57 -10.14 6.84
N GLU A 41 3.62 -11.12 5.95
CA GLU A 41 4.40 -12.34 6.14
C GLU A 41 5.88 -12.07 6.42
N PRO A 42 6.60 -11.15 5.75
CA PRO A 42 8.00 -10.86 6.06
C PRO A 42 8.20 -10.32 7.48
N ILE A 43 7.22 -9.60 8.03
CA ILE A 43 7.26 -9.10 9.41
C ILE A 43 7.12 -10.28 10.38
N LEU A 44 6.17 -11.16 10.11
CA LEU A 44 5.94 -12.36 10.94
C LEU A 44 7.15 -13.30 10.93
N GLN A 45 7.76 -13.49 9.76
CA GLN A 45 8.98 -14.31 9.61
C GLN A 45 10.11 -13.78 10.48
N ARG A 46 10.33 -12.49 10.47
CA ARG A 46 11.40 -11.87 11.23
C ARG A 46 11.16 -11.86 12.74
N SER A 47 9.93 -11.59 13.16
CA SER A 47 9.65 -11.23 14.56
C SER A 47 8.81 -12.24 15.35
N CYS A 48 8.07 -13.11 14.68
CA CYS A 48 7.08 -13.99 15.33
C CYS A 48 7.37 -15.48 15.14
N GLN A 49 7.76 -15.87 13.94
CA GLN A 49 7.89 -17.30 13.56
C GLN A 49 9.08 -18.00 14.20
N ASN A 50 10.01 -17.30 14.83
CA ASN A 50 11.05 -17.93 15.66
C ASN A 50 10.44 -18.77 16.77
N CYS A 51 9.32 -18.33 17.34
CA CYS A 51 8.59 -19.02 18.40
C CYS A 51 7.27 -19.61 17.92
N HIS A 52 6.53 -18.88 17.07
CA HIS A 52 5.20 -19.25 16.57
C HIS A 52 5.27 -20.02 15.24
N ARG A 53 5.74 -21.24 15.32
CA ARG A 53 5.82 -22.20 14.21
C ARG A 53 5.56 -23.61 14.71
N LEU A 54 5.33 -24.55 13.82
CA LEU A 54 5.20 -25.95 14.18
C LEU A 54 6.46 -26.43 14.91
N GLY A 55 6.28 -26.99 16.11
CA GLY A 55 7.38 -27.41 16.97
C GLY A 55 8.13 -26.27 17.66
N GLY A 56 7.69 -25.04 17.54
CA GLY A 56 8.19 -23.89 18.28
C GLY A 56 7.60 -23.79 19.68
N VAL A 57 8.13 -22.85 20.49
CA VAL A 57 7.66 -22.64 21.87
C VAL A 57 6.37 -21.83 21.98
N GLY A 58 5.96 -21.15 20.91
CA GLY A 58 4.71 -20.41 20.85
C GLY A 58 3.50 -21.36 20.79
N PRO A 59 2.36 -20.98 21.40
CA PRO A 59 1.22 -21.85 21.54
C PRO A 59 0.45 -22.11 20.23
N MET A 60 0.62 -21.26 19.21
CA MET A 60 -0.01 -21.40 17.90
C MET A 60 0.99 -21.02 16.81
N PRO A 61 0.94 -21.66 15.63
CA PRO A 61 1.74 -21.24 14.50
C PRO A 61 1.19 -19.93 13.90
N LEU A 62 2.08 -19.09 13.37
CA LEU A 62 1.77 -17.85 12.66
C LEU A 62 2.52 -17.82 11.32
N VAL A 63 2.35 -18.86 10.52
CA VAL A 63 3.08 -19.07 9.26
C VAL A 63 2.23 -18.74 8.05
N THR A 64 1.00 -19.24 8.00
CA THR A 64 0.08 -19.04 6.88
C THR A 64 -0.96 -17.97 7.19
N TYR A 65 -1.60 -17.44 6.15
CA TYR A 65 -2.70 -16.49 6.33
C TYR A 65 -3.83 -17.05 7.20
N GLU A 66 -4.21 -18.30 6.98
CA GLU A 66 -5.28 -18.99 7.71
C GLU A 66 -4.95 -19.15 9.20
N GLU A 67 -3.68 -19.32 9.52
CA GLU A 67 -3.21 -19.39 10.91
C GLU A 67 -3.18 -18.02 11.59
N VAL A 68 -2.86 -16.97 10.84
CA VAL A 68 -2.68 -15.60 11.36
C VAL A 68 -3.99 -14.84 11.46
N ALA A 69 -4.86 -14.94 10.46
CA ALA A 69 -6.06 -14.13 10.35
C ALA A 69 -6.98 -14.19 11.59
N PRO A 70 -7.23 -15.36 12.22
CA PRO A 70 -8.04 -15.44 13.45
C PRO A 70 -7.43 -14.69 14.63
N PHE A 71 -6.13 -14.47 14.64
CA PHE A 71 -5.39 -13.84 15.73
C PHE A 71 -5.02 -12.38 15.44
N ALA A 72 -5.42 -11.81 14.31
CA ALA A 72 -5.02 -10.46 13.90
C ALA A 72 -5.26 -9.40 14.97
N GLY A 73 -6.44 -9.37 15.57
CA GLY A 73 -6.75 -8.43 16.66
C GLY A 73 -5.92 -8.67 17.94
N LEU A 74 -5.60 -9.93 18.25
CA LEU A 74 -4.75 -10.25 19.39
C LEU A 74 -3.28 -9.87 19.12
N ILE A 75 -2.82 -10.06 17.88
CA ILE A 75 -1.48 -9.64 17.45
C ILE A 75 -1.36 -8.12 17.58
N GLU A 76 -2.33 -7.37 17.06
CA GLU A 76 -2.39 -5.91 17.19
C GLU A 76 -2.32 -5.47 18.66
N TYR A 77 -3.17 -6.05 19.50
CA TYR A 77 -3.18 -5.76 20.93
C TYR A 77 -1.84 -6.05 21.59
N LYS A 78 -1.27 -7.25 21.37
CA LYS A 78 -0.03 -7.69 21.99
C LYS A 78 1.20 -6.90 21.53
N THR A 79 1.28 -6.57 20.25
CA THR A 79 2.35 -5.73 19.73
C THR A 79 2.22 -4.27 20.17
N GLY A 80 1.00 -3.79 20.37
CA GLY A 80 0.72 -2.46 20.91
C GLY A 80 1.11 -2.27 22.38
N LEU A 81 1.28 -3.35 23.12
CA LEU A 81 1.74 -3.27 24.52
C LEU A 81 3.20 -2.83 24.66
N ARG A 82 4.02 -3.03 23.62
CA ARG A 82 5.44 -2.66 23.56
C ARG A 82 6.27 -3.26 24.72
N ASP A 83 6.62 -2.46 25.71
CA ASP A 83 7.43 -2.81 26.89
C ASP A 83 6.64 -3.28 28.11
N ARG A 84 5.32 -3.39 27.98
CA ARG A 84 4.46 -3.85 29.07
C ARG A 84 4.45 -5.37 29.18
N ALA A 85 4.14 -5.85 30.38
CA ALA A 85 3.99 -7.28 30.61
C ALA A 85 2.97 -7.91 29.65
N GLY A 86 3.34 -9.02 29.04
CA GLY A 86 2.52 -9.74 28.06
C GLY A 86 2.61 -9.22 26.63
N ALA A 87 3.51 -8.27 26.35
CA ALA A 87 3.81 -7.84 24.96
C ALA A 87 4.38 -8.98 24.13
N MET A 88 4.19 -8.89 22.80
CA MET A 88 4.79 -9.76 21.79
C MET A 88 5.41 -8.91 20.69
N PRO A 89 6.61 -9.28 20.18
CA PRO A 89 7.51 -10.27 20.78
C PRO A 89 7.99 -9.83 22.16
N PRO A 90 8.39 -10.78 23.03
CA PRO A 90 9.02 -10.45 24.30
C PRO A 90 10.32 -9.66 24.05
N TRP A 91 10.60 -8.65 24.87
CA TRP A 91 11.74 -7.73 24.70
C TRP A 91 13.12 -8.41 24.59
N TYR A 92 13.28 -9.60 25.12
CA TYR A 92 14.54 -10.37 25.11
C TYR A 92 14.72 -11.26 23.87
N MET A 93 13.82 -11.18 22.92
CA MET A 93 13.80 -12.03 21.70
C MET A 93 14.04 -11.22 20.40
N GLU A 94 14.49 -9.99 20.51
CA GLU A 94 14.88 -9.17 19.36
C GLU A 94 16.24 -9.62 18.77
#